data_8db102d9e84a7c85ec447f4604bc07fc
#
_entry.id   8db102d9e84a7c85ec447f4604bc07fc
#
_cell.length_a   1.000
_cell.length_b   1.000
_cell.length_c   1.000
_cell.angle_alpha   90.00
_cell.angle_beta   90.00
_cell.angle_gamma   90.00
#
_symmetry.space_group_name_H-M   'P 1'
#
loop_
_entity.id
_entity.type
_entity.pdbx_description
1 polymer ?
#
loop_
_entity_poly.entity_id
_entity_poly.type
_entity_poly.pdbx_seq_one_letter_code
_entity_poly.pdbx_strand_id
1 'polypeptide(L)'
;MNIKMVGAVVLAGAMIAGCGKKDDDKKSERKEDAMAVSVNGEKLMQSAIDADVEKFIKSRGDQIPAEQLEYAKQSIANQVVQSFIFEKVLVAKAKSMNLAVTDEDRKTREKEFLEATAKMPDAPKSIDEYFKKFPFGEERARAEFENGILIDKMIKAERAKAGKKDFAAEAKKIIGNIISNNATAKAAEVDALKKIKDLKAQLDKVPAAELAKKFAELAKANSACPSSAKGGDLGEFTHGQMVKEFDEVAFKSPVNTVSEPVKTQFGYHLILVTKKTPAVEAKGDKPAEPEKVQASHILVKTGNVQEVPKAENVIKYLEKQEERSFMQEFVQKELKAAKLEASEDYKRFLPPVETPAEK
;
A
#
# COMPACT_ATOMS: atom_id res chain seq x y z
N MET A 1 -3.61 -6.28 -6.92
CA MET A 1 -4.02 -6.01 -8.30
C MET A 1 -4.81 -7.21 -8.77
N ASN A 2 -6.09 -7.06 -9.11
CA ASN A 2 -6.91 -8.21 -9.54
C ASN A 2 -6.42 -8.69 -10.90
N ILE A 3 -6.11 -9.99 -11.02
CA ILE A 3 -5.67 -10.66 -12.26
C ILE A 3 -6.66 -10.44 -13.41
N LYS A 4 -7.94 -10.26 -13.11
CA LYS A 4 -8.99 -9.94 -14.10
C LYS A 4 -8.81 -8.61 -14.83
N MET A 5 -7.75 -7.84 -14.52
CA MET A 5 -7.46 -6.52 -15.12
C MET A 5 -6.18 -6.45 -15.94
N VAL A 6 -5.46 -7.55 -16.14
CA VAL A 6 -4.14 -7.51 -16.83
C VAL A 6 -4.25 -7.10 -18.31
N GLY A 7 -5.43 -7.24 -18.92
CA GLY A 7 -5.61 -6.87 -20.35
C GLY A 7 -6.28 -5.53 -20.64
N ALA A 8 -6.89 -4.85 -19.66
CA ALA A 8 -7.68 -3.63 -19.97
C ALA A 8 -7.41 -2.43 -19.05
N VAL A 9 -6.56 -2.56 -18.01
CA VAL A 9 -6.45 -1.55 -16.94
C VAL A 9 -5.02 -1.07 -16.70
N VAL A 10 -4.05 -1.52 -17.46
CA VAL A 10 -2.67 -1.03 -17.31
C VAL A 10 -2.57 0.49 -17.55
N LEU A 11 -3.53 1.08 -18.25
CA LEU A 11 -3.50 2.51 -18.61
C LEU A 11 -4.50 3.42 -17.86
N ALA A 12 -5.46 2.87 -17.11
CA ALA A 12 -6.53 3.70 -16.52
C ALA A 12 -6.31 4.10 -15.05
N GLY A 13 -5.24 3.68 -14.39
CA GLY A 13 -5.10 3.80 -12.94
C GLY A 13 -3.76 4.29 -12.39
N ALA A 14 -2.94 5.02 -13.13
CA ALA A 14 -1.77 5.68 -12.55
C ALA A 14 -2.19 6.96 -11.81
N MET A 15 -2.66 6.83 -10.58
CA MET A 15 -2.55 7.92 -9.62
C MET A 15 -1.08 8.16 -9.33
N ILE A 16 -0.64 9.39 -9.55
CA ILE A 16 0.70 9.90 -9.28
C ILE A 16 0.91 9.89 -7.76
N ALA A 17 1.52 8.82 -7.25
CA ALA A 17 2.05 8.78 -5.90
C ALA A 17 3.39 8.05 -5.92
N GLY A 18 4.48 8.80 -5.84
CA GLY A 18 5.82 8.22 -5.67
C GLY A 18 6.92 9.26 -5.88
N CYS A 19 7.50 9.76 -4.78
CA CYS A 19 8.76 10.48 -4.79
C CYS A 19 9.86 9.63 -5.46
N GLY A 20 10.33 10.03 -6.63
CA GLY A 20 11.51 9.50 -7.30
C GLY A 20 12.55 10.58 -7.48
N LYS A 21 13.79 10.30 -7.12
CA LYS A 21 14.95 11.17 -7.25
C LYS A 21 15.12 11.67 -8.69
N LYS A 22 15.47 12.95 -8.81
CA LYS A 22 15.96 13.57 -10.05
C LYS A 22 17.25 12.87 -10.48
N ASP A 23 17.21 12.19 -11.60
CA ASP A 23 18.41 11.88 -12.38
C ASP A 23 18.54 12.93 -13.48
N ASP A 24 19.76 13.47 -13.59
CA ASP A 24 20.10 14.61 -14.43
C ASP A 24 19.82 14.33 -15.92
N ASP A 25 19.14 15.30 -16.54
CA ASP A 25 18.86 15.38 -17.97
C ASP A 25 20.14 15.38 -18.82
N LYS A 26 20.46 14.26 -19.43
CA LYS A 26 21.19 14.23 -20.70
C LYS A 26 20.18 14.07 -21.84
N LYS A 27 19.72 15.17 -22.41
CA LYS A 27 19.10 15.20 -23.74
C LYS A 27 20.12 14.67 -24.76
N SER A 28 20.09 13.36 -25.04
CA SER A 28 20.72 12.83 -26.24
C SER A 28 19.80 13.16 -27.43
N GLU A 29 20.36 13.74 -28.48
CA GLU A 29 19.70 13.88 -29.76
C GLU A 29 19.29 12.47 -30.25
N ARG A 30 18.01 12.10 -30.07
CA ARG A 30 17.48 10.79 -30.47
C ARG A 30 17.27 10.78 -31.98
N LYS A 31 17.91 9.83 -32.68
CA LYS A 31 17.62 9.54 -34.08
C LYS A 31 16.15 9.09 -34.19
N GLU A 32 15.41 9.66 -35.16
CA GLU A 32 13.96 9.50 -35.33
C GLU A 32 13.44 8.06 -35.37
N ASP A 33 14.23 7.05 -35.66
CA ASP A 33 13.83 5.64 -35.81
C ASP A 33 14.68 4.66 -34.98
N ALA A 34 15.09 5.03 -33.77
CA ALA A 34 15.82 4.14 -32.92
C ALA A 34 14.91 3.02 -32.35
N MET A 35 15.39 1.78 -32.37
CA MET A 35 14.72 0.68 -31.69
C MET A 35 14.76 0.90 -30.18
N ALA A 36 13.59 0.95 -29.55
CA ALA A 36 13.45 1.07 -28.10
C ALA A 36 13.56 -0.30 -27.43
N VAL A 37 12.79 -1.27 -27.90
CA VAL A 37 12.78 -2.64 -27.40
C VAL A 37 12.44 -3.64 -28.52
N SER A 38 12.97 -4.87 -28.41
CA SER A 38 12.61 -5.99 -29.26
C SER A 38 12.24 -7.21 -28.42
N VAL A 39 11.16 -7.89 -28.77
CA VAL A 39 10.67 -9.11 -28.15
C VAL A 39 10.53 -10.21 -29.19
N ASN A 40 11.35 -11.24 -29.14
CA ASN A 40 11.35 -12.33 -30.09
C ASN A 40 11.47 -11.87 -31.56
N GLY A 41 12.16 -10.74 -31.80
CA GLY A 41 12.33 -10.14 -33.12
C GLY A 41 11.26 -9.10 -33.51
N GLU A 42 10.16 -9.01 -32.80
CA GLU A 42 9.19 -7.92 -32.95
C GLU A 42 9.71 -6.65 -32.27
N LYS A 43 9.79 -5.54 -33.02
CA LYS A 43 10.42 -4.31 -32.57
C LYS A 43 9.38 -3.25 -32.21
N LEU A 44 9.61 -2.55 -31.11
CA LEU A 44 8.95 -1.29 -30.78
C LEU A 44 9.96 -0.17 -31.01
N MET A 45 9.59 0.77 -31.87
CA MET A 45 10.46 1.91 -32.22
C MET A 45 10.16 3.09 -31.29
N GLN A 46 11.15 3.95 -31.08
CA GLN A 46 10.98 5.14 -30.23
C GLN A 46 9.89 6.07 -30.78
N SER A 47 9.82 6.25 -32.09
CA SER A 47 8.76 7.05 -32.76
C SER A 47 7.35 6.56 -32.45
N ALA A 48 7.16 5.22 -32.32
CA ALA A 48 5.85 4.66 -31.96
C ALA A 48 5.50 4.95 -30.49
N ILE A 49 6.49 4.91 -29.59
CA ILE A 49 6.30 5.28 -28.19
C ILE A 49 5.92 6.76 -28.09
N ASP A 50 6.67 7.63 -28.76
CA ASP A 50 6.45 9.08 -28.73
C ASP A 50 5.05 9.43 -29.29
N ALA A 51 4.62 8.79 -30.38
CA ALA A 51 3.28 8.94 -30.92
C ALA A 51 2.18 8.50 -29.96
N ASP A 52 2.38 7.40 -29.23
CA ASP A 52 1.44 6.93 -28.21
C ASP A 52 1.39 7.89 -27.01
N VAL A 53 2.53 8.39 -26.56
CA VAL A 53 2.61 9.41 -25.50
C VAL A 53 1.83 10.65 -25.91
N GLU A 54 2.03 11.17 -27.12
CA GLU A 54 1.30 12.34 -27.63
C GLU A 54 -0.21 12.11 -27.70
N LYS A 55 -0.64 10.96 -28.23
CA LYS A 55 -2.07 10.58 -28.25
C LYS A 55 -2.69 10.58 -26.87
N PHE A 56 -2.00 9.98 -25.90
CA PHE A 56 -2.48 9.92 -24.52
C PHE A 56 -2.58 11.32 -23.89
N ILE A 57 -1.52 12.12 -23.99
CA ILE A 57 -1.52 13.51 -23.49
C ILE A 57 -2.65 14.31 -24.12
N LYS A 58 -2.83 14.23 -25.45
CA LYS A 58 -3.92 14.90 -26.14
C LYS A 58 -5.31 14.44 -25.69
N SER A 59 -5.47 13.16 -25.36
CA SER A 59 -6.76 12.62 -24.86
C SER A 59 -7.13 13.13 -23.47
N ARG A 60 -6.14 13.55 -22.66
CA ARG A 60 -6.34 14.08 -21.31
C ARG A 60 -6.49 15.60 -21.26
N GLY A 61 -6.11 16.30 -22.32
CA GLY A 61 -6.21 17.76 -22.41
C GLY A 61 -5.53 18.45 -21.22
N ASP A 62 -6.20 19.46 -20.66
CA ASP A 62 -5.69 20.29 -19.56
C ASP A 62 -5.73 19.61 -18.18
N GLN A 63 -6.02 18.30 -18.09
CA GLN A 63 -6.07 17.59 -16.83
C GLN A 63 -4.68 17.34 -16.22
N ILE A 64 -3.60 17.50 -17.03
CA ILE A 64 -2.22 17.30 -16.57
C ILE A 64 -1.60 18.70 -16.36
N PRO A 65 -1.26 19.06 -15.09
CA PRO A 65 -0.57 20.31 -14.82
C PRO A 65 0.74 20.44 -15.61
N ALA A 66 1.06 21.65 -16.07
CA ALA A 66 2.24 21.90 -16.92
C ALA A 66 3.55 21.44 -16.26
N GLU A 67 3.69 21.64 -14.94
CA GLU A 67 4.85 21.19 -14.16
C GLU A 67 5.00 19.67 -14.06
N GLN A 68 3.95 18.91 -14.34
CA GLN A 68 3.94 17.43 -14.29
C GLN A 68 4.02 16.80 -15.68
N LEU A 69 3.98 17.60 -16.76
CA LEU A 69 3.85 17.10 -18.12
C LEU A 69 5.02 16.20 -18.54
N GLU A 70 6.25 16.58 -18.26
CA GLU A 70 7.44 15.76 -18.62
C GLU A 70 7.49 14.46 -17.81
N TYR A 71 7.15 14.51 -16.53
CA TYR A 71 7.03 13.29 -15.72
C TYR A 71 5.92 12.37 -16.25
N ALA A 72 4.77 12.93 -16.63
CA ALA A 72 3.67 12.16 -17.20
C ALA A 72 4.09 11.50 -18.54
N LYS A 73 4.75 12.22 -19.44
CA LYS A 73 5.28 11.67 -20.69
C LYS A 73 6.21 10.49 -20.46
N GLN A 74 7.18 10.64 -19.54
CA GLN A 74 8.12 9.58 -19.22
C GLN A 74 7.41 8.37 -18.59
N SER A 75 6.45 8.59 -17.71
CA SER A 75 5.64 7.54 -17.09
C SER A 75 4.84 6.75 -18.13
N ILE A 76 4.22 7.44 -19.08
CA ILE A 76 3.45 6.82 -20.17
C ILE A 76 4.37 6.03 -21.10
N ALA A 77 5.52 6.60 -21.51
CA ALA A 77 6.50 5.91 -22.32
C ALA A 77 6.97 4.58 -21.67
N ASN A 78 7.28 4.62 -20.37
CA ASN A 78 7.64 3.44 -19.60
C ASN A 78 6.52 2.39 -19.62
N GLN A 79 5.28 2.82 -19.45
CA GLN A 79 4.11 1.94 -19.46
C GLN A 79 3.87 1.31 -20.83
N VAL A 80 4.02 2.07 -21.93
CA VAL A 80 3.93 1.55 -23.30
C VAL A 80 4.96 0.43 -23.53
N VAL A 81 6.21 0.66 -23.11
CA VAL A 81 7.28 -0.34 -23.26
C VAL A 81 7.02 -1.59 -22.42
N GLN A 82 6.64 -1.43 -21.16
CA GLN A 82 6.31 -2.57 -20.32
C GLN A 82 5.14 -3.37 -20.86
N SER A 83 4.07 -2.69 -21.29
CA SER A 83 2.90 -3.35 -21.87
C SER A 83 3.28 -4.14 -23.13
N PHE A 84 4.10 -3.55 -24.01
CA PHE A 84 4.58 -4.22 -25.20
C PHE A 84 5.35 -5.51 -24.85
N ILE A 85 6.32 -5.43 -23.94
CA ILE A 85 7.11 -6.60 -23.51
C ILE A 85 6.21 -7.70 -22.99
N PHE A 86 5.34 -7.39 -22.02
CA PHE A 86 4.45 -8.39 -21.40
C PHE A 86 3.47 -8.98 -22.41
N GLU A 87 2.83 -8.15 -23.20
CA GLU A 87 1.87 -8.60 -24.21
C GLU A 87 2.53 -9.54 -25.21
N LYS A 88 3.66 -9.14 -25.81
CA LYS A 88 4.34 -9.95 -26.84
C LYS A 88 4.83 -11.28 -26.30
N VAL A 89 5.39 -11.32 -25.09
CA VAL A 89 5.84 -12.57 -24.46
C VAL A 89 4.66 -13.49 -24.15
N LEU A 90 3.61 -12.97 -23.52
CA LEU A 90 2.49 -13.80 -23.07
C LEU A 90 1.60 -14.24 -24.25
N VAL A 91 1.39 -13.37 -25.25
CA VAL A 91 0.65 -13.75 -26.47
C VAL A 91 1.42 -14.80 -27.28
N ALA A 92 2.73 -14.68 -27.41
CA ALA A 92 3.53 -15.70 -28.06
C ALA A 92 3.40 -17.07 -27.36
N LYS A 93 3.44 -17.07 -26.02
CA LYS A 93 3.21 -18.29 -25.22
C LYS A 93 1.80 -18.86 -25.44
N ALA A 94 0.77 -18.04 -25.39
CA ALA A 94 -0.60 -18.47 -25.60
C ALA A 94 -0.82 -19.06 -27.01
N LYS A 95 -0.25 -18.45 -28.04
CA LYS A 95 -0.25 -18.97 -29.40
C LYS A 95 0.45 -20.32 -29.52
N SER A 96 1.59 -20.50 -28.83
CA SER A 96 2.31 -21.79 -28.80
C SER A 96 1.49 -22.94 -28.17
N MET A 97 0.47 -22.60 -27.38
CA MET A 97 -0.47 -23.54 -26.80
C MET A 97 -1.70 -23.82 -27.65
N ASN A 98 -1.74 -23.31 -28.89
CA ASN A 98 -2.87 -23.41 -29.82
C ASN A 98 -4.22 -22.92 -29.25
N LEU A 99 -4.17 -21.92 -28.35
CA LEU A 99 -5.36 -21.32 -27.81
C LEU A 99 -5.98 -20.32 -28.81
N ALA A 100 -7.30 -20.32 -28.88
CA ALA A 100 -8.07 -19.38 -29.70
C ALA A 100 -9.14 -18.68 -28.88
N VAL A 101 -9.48 -17.46 -29.27
CA VAL A 101 -10.57 -16.68 -28.65
C VAL A 101 -11.87 -17.04 -29.36
N THR A 102 -12.91 -17.39 -28.60
CA THR A 102 -14.25 -17.69 -29.10
C THR A 102 -15.20 -16.51 -28.84
N ASP A 103 -16.38 -16.53 -29.48
CA ASP A 103 -17.40 -15.50 -29.23
C ASP A 103 -17.95 -15.55 -27.79
N GLU A 104 -17.98 -16.73 -27.20
CA GLU A 104 -18.33 -16.91 -25.77
C GLU A 104 -17.31 -16.24 -24.84
N ASP A 105 -16.01 -16.38 -25.16
CA ASP A 105 -14.95 -15.73 -24.42
C ASP A 105 -15.08 -14.20 -24.49
N ARG A 106 -15.40 -13.65 -25.68
CA ARG A 106 -15.63 -12.20 -25.90
C ARG A 106 -16.79 -11.68 -25.05
N LYS A 107 -17.94 -12.37 -25.11
CA LYS A 107 -19.15 -12.01 -24.36
C LYS A 107 -18.88 -12.06 -22.85
N THR A 108 -18.18 -13.07 -22.38
CA THR A 108 -17.81 -13.22 -20.96
C THR A 108 -16.91 -12.07 -20.52
N ARG A 109 -15.88 -11.77 -21.31
CA ARG A 109 -14.93 -10.68 -21.03
C ARG A 109 -15.60 -9.30 -21.05
N GLU A 110 -16.48 -9.05 -22.02
CA GLU A 110 -17.26 -7.81 -22.11
C GLU A 110 -18.10 -7.60 -20.85
N LYS A 111 -18.85 -8.62 -20.44
CA LYS A 111 -19.65 -8.58 -19.20
C LYS A 111 -18.79 -8.28 -17.99
N GLU A 112 -17.69 -9.02 -17.79
CA GLU A 112 -16.77 -8.81 -16.66
C GLU A 112 -16.17 -7.40 -16.66
N PHE A 113 -15.84 -6.87 -17.84
CA PHE A 113 -15.29 -5.51 -18.01
C PHE A 113 -16.31 -4.44 -17.61
N LEU A 114 -17.53 -4.52 -18.13
CA LEU A 114 -18.60 -3.56 -17.82
C LEU A 114 -19.00 -3.60 -16.35
N GLU A 115 -19.08 -4.78 -15.73
CA GLU A 115 -19.33 -4.92 -14.29
C GLU A 115 -18.21 -4.30 -13.46
N ALA A 116 -16.95 -4.49 -13.87
CA ALA A 116 -15.79 -3.97 -13.14
C ALA A 116 -15.67 -2.44 -13.22
N THR A 117 -16.09 -1.85 -14.33
CA THR A 117 -16.03 -0.39 -14.58
C THR A 117 -17.28 0.36 -14.17
N ALA A 118 -18.39 -0.31 -13.91
CA ALA A 118 -19.72 0.29 -13.66
C ALA A 118 -19.76 1.38 -12.57
N LYS A 119 -18.81 1.35 -11.61
CA LYS A 119 -18.71 2.34 -10.52
C LYS A 119 -17.72 3.47 -10.77
N MET A 120 -17.06 3.46 -11.94
CA MET A 120 -16.10 4.51 -12.30
C MET A 120 -16.84 5.74 -12.81
N PRO A 121 -16.32 6.96 -12.56
CA PRO A 121 -16.79 8.14 -13.29
C PRO A 121 -16.65 7.89 -14.79
N ASP A 122 -17.66 8.29 -15.58
CA ASP A 122 -17.69 8.12 -17.03
C ASP A 122 -17.53 6.68 -17.55
N ALA A 123 -18.01 5.70 -16.76
CA ALA A 123 -18.02 4.29 -17.13
C ALA A 123 -18.63 4.06 -18.51
N PRO A 124 -17.99 3.29 -19.41
CA PRO A 124 -18.54 2.99 -20.73
C PRO A 124 -19.80 2.15 -20.61
N LYS A 125 -20.81 2.46 -21.40
CA LYS A 125 -22.10 1.72 -21.44
C LYS A 125 -22.02 0.46 -22.28
N SER A 126 -21.00 0.36 -23.16
CA SER A 126 -20.73 -0.80 -23.98
C SER A 126 -19.23 -0.91 -24.27
N ILE A 127 -18.80 -2.09 -24.67
CA ILE A 127 -17.42 -2.33 -25.07
C ILE A 127 -17.03 -1.52 -26.33
N ASP A 128 -17.95 -1.29 -27.25
CA ASP A 128 -17.72 -0.47 -28.44
C ASP A 128 -17.53 1.01 -28.09
N GLU A 129 -18.25 1.50 -27.08
CA GLU A 129 -18.02 2.86 -26.56
C GLU A 129 -16.60 2.99 -25.98
N TYR A 130 -16.16 1.98 -25.21
CA TYR A 130 -14.79 1.93 -24.70
C TYR A 130 -13.76 1.93 -25.82
N PHE A 131 -13.92 1.10 -26.84
CA PHE A 131 -12.98 1.02 -27.97
C PHE A 131 -12.85 2.34 -28.70
N LYS A 132 -13.97 3.04 -28.98
CA LYS A 132 -13.98 4.34 -29.63
C LYS A 132 -13.30 5.45 -28.83
N LYS A 133 -13.37 5.37 -27.49
CA LYS A 133 -12.77 6.35 -26.58
C LYS A 133 -11.33 6.00 -26.17
N PHE A 134 -10.82 4.85 -26.63
CA PHE A 134 -9.49 4.40 -26.22
C PHE A 134 -8.40 5.36 -26.73
N PRO A 135 -7.50 5.85 -25.87
CA PRO A 135 -6.54 6.90 -26.21
C PRO A 135 -5.62 6.54 -27.38
N PHE A 136 -5.30 5.26 -27.57
CA PHE A 136 -4.40 4.78 -28.61
C PHE A 136 -5.11 4.30 -29.89
N GLY A 137 -6.42 4.47 -29.97
CA GLY A 137 -7.26 4.14 -31.10
C GLY A 137 -8.02 2.82 -31.01
N GLU A 138 -9.13 2.73 -31.72
CA GLU A 138 -10.08 1.62 -31.66
C GLU A 138 -9.46 0.27 -32.06
N GLU A 139 -8.67 0.24 -33.12
CA GLU A 139 -8.02 -0.98 -33.61
C GLU A 139 -7.13 -1.59 -32.51
N ARG A 140 -6.32 -0.77 -31.85
CA ARG A 140 -5.46 -1.21 -30.75
C ARG A 140 -6.28 -1.66 -29.56
N ALA A 141 -7.35 -0.97 -29.20
CA ALA A 141 -8.23 -1.36 -28.11
C ALA A 141 -8.82 -2.76 -28.33
N ARG A 142 -9.26 -3.05 -29.56
CA ARG A 142 -9.78 -4.37 -29.94
C ARG A 142 -8.68 -5.44 -29.88
N ALA A 143 -7.49 -5.16 -30.38
CA ALA A 143 -6.35 -6.07 -30.32
C ALA A 143 -5.94 -6.39 -28.86
N GLU A 144 -5.84 -5.37 -28.00
CA GLU A 144 -5.51 -5.55 -26.58
C GLU A 144 -6.62 -6.33 -25.84
N PHE A 145 -7.88 -6.14 -26.21
CA PHE A 145 -9.00 -6.90 -25.66
C PHE A 145 -8.90 -8.40 -26.01
N GLU A 146 -8.67 -8.72 -27.28
CA GLU A 146 -8.48 -10.09 -27.77
C GLU A 146 -7.25 -10.75 -27.13
N ASN A 147 -6.13 -10.04 -27.08
CA ASN A 147 -4.90 -10.51 -26.47
C ASN A 147 -5.10 -10.77 -24.96
N GLY A 148 -5.85 -9.90 -24.28
CA GLY A 148 -6.21 -10.09 -22.87
C GLY A 148 -7.00 -11.38 -22.62
N ILE A 149 -7.96 -11.69 -23.48
CA ILE A 149 -8.72 -12.96 -23.40
C ILE A 149 -7.79 -14.15 -23.60
N LEU A 150 -6.92 -14.08 -24.61
CA LEU A 150 -5.99 -15.15 -24.95
C LEU A 150 -5.02 -15.43 -23.78
N ILE A 151 -4.48 -14.37 -23.17
CA ILE A 151 -3.61 -14.45 -22.00
C ILE A 151 -4.35 -15.06 -20.80
N ASP A 152 -5.59 -14.64 -20.54
CA ASP A 152 -6.39 -15.21 -19.44
C ASP A 152 -6.65 -16.70 -19.63
N LYS A 153 -6.94 -17.13 -20.86
CA LYS A 153 -7.11 -18.57 -21.19
C LYS A 153 -5.82 -19.34 -20.94
N MET A 154 -4.69 -18.80 -21.37
CA MET A 154 -3.37 -19.39 -21.14
C MET A 154 -3.07 -19.54 -19.64
N ILE A 155 -3.28 -18.47 -18.87
CA ILE A 155 -3.05 -18.47 -17.43
C ILE A 155 -3.93 -19.53 -16.74
N LYS A 156 -5.22 -19.61 -17.10
CA LYS A 156 -6.13 -20.64 -16.57
C LYS A 156 -5.63 -22.04 -16.91
N ALA A 157 -5.15 -22.27 -18.12
CA ALA A 157 -4.64 -23.57 -18.54
C ALA A 157 -3.33 -23.95 -17.80
N GLU A 158 -2.40 -23.03 -17.66
CA GLU A 158 -1.17 -23.27 -16.93
C GLU A 158 -1.44 -23.47 -15.43
N ARG A 159 -2.36 -22.69 -14.86
CA ARG A 159 -2.81 -22.84 -13.49
C ARG A 159 -3.45 -24.20 -13.22
N ALA A 160 -4.25 -24.71 -14.16
CA ALA A 160 -4.87 -26.02 -14.04
C ALA A 160 -3.82 -27.15 -13.96
N LYS A 161 -2.67 -27.01 -14.67
CA LYS A 161 -1.55 -27.97 -14.60
C LYS A 161 -0.86 -27.96 -13.23
N ALA A 162 -0.78 -26.81 -12.57
CA ALA A 162 -0.14 -26.69 -11.26
C ALA A 162 -0.98 -27.34 -10.12
N GLY A 163 -2.26 -27.62 -10.37
CA GLY A 163 -3.18 -28.18 -9.37
C GLY A 163 -3.67 -27.14 -8.35
N LYS A 164 -4.65 -27.53 -7.55
CA LYS A 164 -5.15 -26.71 -6.43
C LYS A 164 -4.42 -27.10 -5.15
N LYS A 165 -3.90 -26.12 -4.42
CA LYS A 165 -3.38 -26.31 -3.07
C LYS A 165 -4.52 -26.24 -2.06
N ASP A 166 -4.49 -27.13 -1.05
CA ASP A 166 -5.38 -27.05 0.10
C ASP A 166 -4.74 -26.22 1.20
N PHE A 167 -5.37 -25.12 1.56
CA PHE A 167 -4.89 -24.18 2.58
C PHE A 167 -5.58 -24.38 3.95
N ALA A 168 -6.42 -25.41 4.12
CA ALA A 168 -7.17 -25.62 5.37
C ALA A 168 -6.23 -25.79 6.59
N ALA A 169 -5.17 -26.58 6.45
CA ALA A 169 -4.20 -26.80 7.52
C ALA A 169 -3.41 -25.53 7.87
N GLU A 170 -3.00 -24.76 6.85
CA GLU A 170 -2.26 -23.49 7.03
C GLU A 170 -3.15 -22.42 7.67
N ALA A 171 -4.39 -22.28 7.22
CA ALA A 171 -5.38 -21.40 7.82
C ALA A 171 -5.62 -21.73 9.30
N LYS A 172 -5.77 -23.02 9.65
CA LYS A 172 -5.90 -23.49 11.02
C LYS A 172 -4.69 -23.11 11.88
N LYS A 173 -3.47 -23.23 11.33
CA LYS A 173 -2.23 -22.83 12.01
C LYS A 173 -2.19 -21.33 12.27
N ILE A 174 -2.52 -20.51 11.27
CA ILE A 174 -2.56 -19.05 11.41
C ILE A 174 -3.56 -18.63 12.47
N ILE A 175 -4.77 -19.17 12.45
CA ILE A 175 -5.81 -18.89 13.44
C ILE A 175 -5.39 -19.35 14.84
N GLY A 176 -4.81 -20.53 14.96
CA GLY A 176 -4.27 -21.05 16.21
C GLY A 176 -3.21 -20.13 16.82
N ASN A 177 -2.31 -19.59 16.00
CA ASN A 177 -1.31 -18.62 16.45
C ASN A 177 -1.96 -17.32 16.93
N ILE A 178 -2.98 -16.81 16.24
CA ILE A 178 -3.72 -15.61 16.66
C ILE A 178 -4.40 -15.85 18.02
N ILE A 179 -5.06 -16.98 18.19
CA ILE A 179 -5.72 -17.36 19.46
C ILE A 179 -4.70 -17.46 20.60
N SER A 180 -3.57 -18.11 20.36
CA SER A 180 -2.49 -18.23 21.35
C SER A 180 -1.90 -16.87 21.74
N ASN A 181 -1.62 -16.02 20.75
CA ASN A 181 -1.13 -14.67 20.98
C ASN A 181 -2.15 -13.81 21.75
N ASN A 182 -3.43 -13.96 21.46
CA ASN A 182 -4.51 -13.28 22.17
C ASN A 182 -4.60 -13.73 23.65
N ALA A 183 -4.40 -15.02 23.92
CA ALA A 183 -4.36 -15.53 25.28
C ALA A 183 -3.18 -14.92 26.07
N THR A 184 -1.99 -14.86 25.46
CA THR A 184 -0.80 -14.22 26.04
C THR A 184 -1.04 -12.71 26.24
N ALA A 185 -1.64 -12.03 25.29
CA ALA A 185 -1.96 -10.60 25.38
C ALA A 185 -2.94 -10.30 26.52
N LYS A 186 -3.95 -11.14 26.71
CA LYS A 186 -4.91 -11.02 27.84
C LYS A 186 -4.25 -11.24 29.18
N ALA A 187 -3.36 -12.22 29.31
CA ALA A 187 -2.59 -12.44 30.53
C ALA A 187 -1.71 -11.22 30.85
N ALA A 188 -0.98 -10.71 29.87
CA ALA A 188 -0.17 -9.49 29.99
C ALA A 188 -1.02 -8.25 30.37
N GLU A 189 -2.27 -8.18 29.94
CA GLU A 189 -3.20 -7.11 30.33
C GLU A 189 -3.55 -7.16 31.82
N VAL A 190 -3.79 -8.36 32.34
CA VAL A 190 -4.08 -8.55 33.77
C VAL A 190 -2.87 -8.13 34.61
N ASP A 191 -1.67 -8.56 34.21
CA ASP A 191 -0.43 -8.21 34.92
C ASP A 191 -0.15 -6.70 34.84
N ALA A 192 -0.37 -6.09 33.67
CA ALA A 192 -0.23 -4.65 33.47
C ALA A 192 -1.19 -3.85 34.35
N LEU A 193 -2.47 -4.28 34.42
CA LEU A 193 -3.47 -3.64 35.28
C LEU A 193 -3.09 -3.75 36.78
N LYS A 194 -2.60 -4.90 37.20
CA LYS A 194 -2.09 -5.08 38.57
C LYS A 194 -0.93 -4.14 38.84
N LYS A 195 0.10 -4.16 37.97
CA LYS A 195 1.28 -3.32 38.10
C LYS A 195 0.96 -1.83 38.16
N ILE A 196 0.07 -1.33 37.27
CA ILE A 196 -0.28 0.09 37.25
C ILE A 196 -1.06 0.50 38.52
N LYS A 197 -1.93 -0.36 39.05
CA LYS A 197 -2.63 -0.14 40.30
C LYS A 197 -1.67 -0.11 41.49
N ASP A 198 -0.68 -1.01 41.52
CA ASP A 198 0.35 -1.04 42.58
C ASP A 198 1.20 0.25 42.56
N LEU A 199 1.52 0.77 41.38
CA LEU A 199 2.21 2.05 41.23
C LEU A 199 1.33 3.23 41.67
N LYS A 200 0.03 3.23 41.34
CA LYS A 200 -0.94 4.23 41.83
C LYS A 200 -1.01 4.22 43.36
N ALA A 201 -1.14 3.06 43.96
CA ALA A 201 -1.21 2.92 45.44
C ALA A 201 0.08 3.38 46.15
N GLN A 202 1.24 3.29 45.49
CA GLN A 202 2.48 3.88 46.00
C GLN A 202 2.44 5.41 45.94
N LEU A 203 1.96 5.98 44.83
CA LEU A 203 1.88 7.43 44.61
C LEU A 203 0.84 8.09 45.51
N ASP A 204 -0.27 7.43 45.82
CA ASP A 204 -1.33 7.92 46.68
C ASP A 204 -0.89 8.16 48.15
N LYS A 205 0.21 7.50 48.56
CA LYS A 205 0.79 7.65 49.91
C LYS A 205 1.84 8.74 49.99
N VAL A 206 2.17 9.37 48.85
CA VAL A 206 3.24 10.39 48.76
C VAL A 206 2.70 11.78 49.08
N PRO A 207 3.34 12.53 49.98
CA PRO A 207 2.96 13.93 50.22
C PRO A 207 3.04 14.77 48.92
N ALA A 208 2.12 15.74 48.77
CA ALA A 208 2.03 16.57 47.55
C ALA A 208 3.35 17.24 47.17
N ALA A 209 4.15 17.66 48.16
CA ALA A 209 5.46 18.29 47.92
C ALA A 209 6.51 17.36 47.25
N GLU A 210 6.37 16.04 47.45
CA GLU A 210 7.30 15.04 46.94
C GLU A 210 6.75 14.28 45.71
N LEU A 211 5.46 14.48 45.40
CA LEU A 211 4.73 13.68 44.42
C LEU A 211 5.40 13.69 43.03
N ALA A 212 5.75 14.86 42.51
CA ALA A 212 6.37 14.98 41.19
C ALA A 212 7.72 14.25 41.12
N LYS A 213 8.54 14.35 42.18
CA LYS A 213 9.82 13.66 42.26
C LYS A 213 9.62 12.15 42.29
N LYS A 214 8.72 11.66 43.14
CA LYS A 214 8.41 10.22 43.25
C LYS A 214 7.80 9.65 41.97
N PHE A 215 6.93 10.41 41.33
CA PHE A 215 6.36 10.04 40.02
C PHE A 215 7.47 9.86 38.98
N ALA A 216 8.41 10.82 38.88
CA ALA A 216 9.52 10.75 37.94
C ALA A 216 10.45 9.55 38.22
N GLU A 217 10.71 9.20 39.48
CA GLU A 217 11.48 8.00 39.86
C GLU A 217 10.77 6.73 39.40
N LEU A 218 9.46 6.60 39.67
CA LEU A 218 8.68 5.45 39.26
C LEU A 218 8.53 5.37 37.74
N ALA A 219 8.41 6.50 37.06
CA ALA A 219 8.38 6.55 35.59
C ALA A 219 9.70 6.05 34.98
N LYS A 220 10.85 6.48 35.51
CA LYS A 220 12.16 5.98 35.07
C LYS A 220 12.32 4.47 35.25
N ALA A 221 11.82 3.93 36.36
CA ALA A 221 11.96 2.53 36.70
C ALA A 221 10.96 1.60 36.00
N ASN A 222 9.77 2.10 35.68
CA ASN A 222 8.63 1.24 35.31
C ASN A 222 7.95 1.58 33.99
N SER A 223 8.12 2.80 33.46
CA SER A 223 7.43 3.22 32.25
C SER A 223 8.07 2.62 31.00
N ALA A 224 7.26 2.05 30.14
CA ALA A 224 7.66 1.53 28.83
C ALA A 224 7.67 2.59 27.72
N CYS A 225 7.37 3.85 28.04
CA CYS A 225 7.46 4.96 27.10
C CYS A 225 8.90 5.54 27.05
N PRO A 226 9.39 6.00 25.88
CA PRO A 226 10.69 6.69 25.79
C PRO A 226 10.82 7.90 26.71
N SER A 227 9.72 8.58 27.06
CA SER A 227 9.70 9.67 28.04
C SER A 227 10.16 9.24 29.46
N SER A 228 10.23 7.93 29.74
CA SER A 228 10.75 7.40 31.00
C SER A 228 12.12 7.94 31.36
N ALA A 229 13.01 8.13 30.37
CA ALA A 229 14.33 8.71 30.58
C ALA A 229 14.29 10.13 31.21
N LYS A 230 13.21 10.87 30.92
CA LYS A 230 12.95 12.22 31.48
C LYS A 230 11.92 12.19 32.62
N GLY A 231 11.76 11.04 33.31
CA GLY A 231 10.79 10.91 34.40
C GLY A 231 9.32 10.89 33.94
N GLY A 232 9.06 10.53 32.70
CA GLY A 232 7.73 10.48 32.12
C GLY A 232 7.23 11.81 31.54
N ASP A 233 8.03 12.89 31.57
CA ASP A 233 7.63 14.21 31.10
C ASP A 233 7.35 14.21 29.60
N LEU A 234 6.16 14.70 29.23
CA LEU A 234 5.69 14.84 27.85
C LEU A 234 5.76 16.28 27.34
N GLY A 235 6.15 17.23 28.21
CA GLY A 235 6.09 18.65 27.92
C GLY A 235 4.64 19.19 27.88
N GLU A 236 4.47 20.35 27.27
CA GLU A 236 3.17 20.98 27.04
C GLU A 236 2.55 20.45 25.75
N PHE A 237 1.26 20.17 25.76
CA PHE A 237 0.49 19.74 24.58
C PHE A 237 -0.92 20.32 24.61
N THR A 238 -1.57 20.36 23.45
CA THR A 238 -2.93 20.82 23.23
C THR A 238 -3.86 19.64 22.96
N HIS A 239 -5.18 19.85 22.97
CA HIS A 239 -6.17 18.84 22.59
C HIS A 239 -5.86 18.20 21.23
N GLY A 240 -6.04 16.89 21.14
CA GLY A 240 -5.89 16.10 19.92
C GLY A 240 -4.44 15.68 19.61
N GLN A 241 -3.44 16.11 20.39
CA GLN A 241 -2.05 15.65 20.21
C GLN A 241 -1.78 14.29 20.87
N MET A 242 -2.64 13.88 21.80
CA MET A 242 -2.59 12.56 22.45
C MET A 242 -3.77 11.71 21.99
N VAL A 243 -3.71 10.39 22.25
CA VAL A 243 -4.85 9.51 22.01
C VAL A 243 -6.03 9.92 22.90
N LYS A 244 -7.24 9.73 22.40
CA LYS A 244 -8.47 10.27 22.94
C LYS A 244 -8.63 10.03 24.45
N GLU A 245 -8.44 8.80 24.89
CA GLU A 245 -8.63 8.41 26.30
C GLU A 245 -7.62 9.10 27.22
N PHE A 246 -6.40 9.32 26.74
CA PHE A 246 -5.34 10.03 27.48
C PHE A 246 -5.67 11.53 27.53
N ASP A 247 -6.01 12.10 26.39
CA ASP A 247 -6.35 13.52 26.22
C ASP A 247 -7.49 13.93 27.15
N GLU A 248 -8.59 13.18 27.12
CA GLU A 248 -9.76 13.45 27.97
C GLU A 248 -9.42 13.47 29.45
N VAL A 249 -8.57 12.55 29.92
CA VAL A 249 -8.18 12.49 31.32
C VAL A 249 -7.19 13.59 31.67
N ALA A 250 -6.18 13.85 30.82
CA ALA A 250 -5.19 14.90 31.08
C ALA A 250 -5.82 16.28 31.24
N PHE A 251 -6.75 16.64 30.35
CA PHE A 251 -7.41 17.93 30.39
C PHE A 251 -8.45 18.06 31.51
N LYS A 252 -9.06 16.97 31.98
CA LYS A 252 -10.01 16.98 33.10
C LYS A 252 -9.35 16.89 34.46
N SER A 253 -8.15 16.29 34.56
CA SER A 253 -7.47 16.05 35.84
C SER A 253 -7.03 17.34 36.53
N PRO A 254 -7.16 17.45 37.86
CA PRO A 254 -6.58 18.54 38.62
C PRO A 254 -5.05 18.54 38.55
N VAL A 255 -4.42 19.72 38.68
CA VAL A 255 -2.97 19.84 38.77
C VAL A 255 -2.47 19.17 40.07
N ASN A 256 -1.30 18.52 39.99
CA ASN A 256 -0.64 17.81 41.09
C ASN A 256 -1.48 16.65 41.67
N THR A 257 -2.27 16.01 40.80
CA THR A 257 -3.05 14.81 41.16
C THR A 257 -2.78 13.73 40.13
N VAL A 258 -2.48 12.51 40.62
CA VAL A 258 -2.28 11.33 39.76
C VAL A 258 -3.64 10.77 39.35
N SER A 259 -3.84 10.57 38.06
CA SER A 259 -5.07 9.98 37.53
C SER A 259 -5.30 8.54 38.03
N GLU A 260 -6.53 8.06 37.94
CA GLU A 260 -6.76 6.61 37.91
C GLU A 260 -6.10 5.99 36.66
N PRO A 261 -5.86 4.66 36.69
CA PRO A 261 -5.32 3.97 35.51
C PRO A 261 -6.16 4.19 34.26
N VAL A 262 -5.59 4.82 33.23
CA VAL A 262 -6.24 5.11 31.95
C VAL A 262 -5.82 4.06 30.93
N LYS A 263 -6.79 3.32 30.37
CA LYS A 263 -6.50 2.36 29.31
C LYS A 263 -6.51 3.04 27.94
N THR A 264 -5.48 2.78 27.14
CA THR A 264 -5.38 3.17 25.73
C THR A 264 -4.96 1.95 24.89
N GLN A 265 -4.85 2.12 23.58
CA GLN A 265 -4.29 1.08 22.70
C GLN A 265 -2.85 0.67 23.03
N PHE A 266 -2.08 1.51 23.75
CA PHE A 266 -0.69 1.23 24.14
C PHE A 266 -0.55 0.49 25.46
N GLY A 267 -1.57 0.52 26.31
CA GLY A 267 -1.55 -0.06 27.63
C GLY A 267 -2.26 0.80 28.67
N TYR A 268 -1.86 0.63 29.92
CA TYR A 268 -2.38 1.42 31.05
C TYR A 268 -1.45 2.57 31.39
N HIS A 269 -2.00 3.74 31.60
CA HIS A 269 -1.29 4.96 31.95
C HIS A 269 -1.69 5.46 33.34
N LEU A 270 -0.72 5.98 34.09
CA LEU A 270 -0.96 6.99 35.13
C LEU A 270 -0.51 8.32 34.60
N ILE A 271 -1.30 9.36 34.80
CA ILE A 271 -1.06 10.71 34.32
C ILE A 271 -0.97 11.67 35.50
N LEU A 272 0.09 12.46 35.57
CA LEU A 272 0.27 13.54 36.53
C LEU A 272 0.32 14.85 35.76
N VAL A 273 -0.73 15.63 35.85
CA VAL A 273 -0.78 17.00 35.28
C VAL A 273 -0.01 17.92 36.22
N THR A 274 1.00 18.61 35.69
CA THR A 274 1.82 19.54 36.47
C THR A 274 1.48 21.01 36.26
N LYS A 275 0.89 21.33 35.08
CA LYS A 275 0.48 22.71 34.76
C LYS A 275 -0.69 22.69 33.79
N LYS A 276 -1.58 23.69 33.93
CA LYS A 276 -2.63 24.02 32.97
C LYS A 276 -2.51 25.48 32.56
N THR A 277 -2.58 25.74 31.26
CA THR A 277 -2.63 27.08 30.69
C THR A 277 -3.97 27.21 29.98
N PRO A 278 -4.90 28.03 30.48
CA PRO A 278 -6.22 28.20 29.87
C PRO A 278 -6.12 28.73 28.43
N ALA A 279 -7.13 28.44 27.62
CA ALA A 279 -7.27 29.06 26.33
C ALA A 279 -7.41 30.58 26.44
N VAL A 280 -6.83 31.31 25.50
CA VAL A 280 -6.97 32.77 25.39
C VAL A 280 -7.70 33.08 24.09
N GLU A 281 -8.78 33.84 24.19
CA GLU A 281 -9.52 34.31 23.00
C GLU A 281 -8.70 35.36 22.23
N ALA A 282 -8.89 35.42 20.91
CA ALA A 282 -8.27 36.44 20.06
C ALA A 282 -8.68 37.84 20.52
N LYS A 283 -7.70 38.77 20.69
CA LYS A 283 -7.94 40.15 21.10
C LYS A 283 -7.11 41.10 20.31
N GLY A 284 -7.72 41.93 19.45
CA GLY A 284 -7.02 42.78 18.50
C GLY A 284 -6.12 41.95 17.55
N ASP A 285 -4.86 42.33 17.41
CA ASP A 285 -3.91 41.62 16.54
C ASP A 285 -3.29 40.35 17.16
N LYS A 286 -3.67 39.97 18.39
CA LYS A 286 -3.20 38.72 19.02
C LYS A 286 -4.12 37.56 18.64
N PRO A 287 -3.55 36.48 18.07
CA PRO A 287 -4.33 35.28 17.74
C PRO A 287 -4.83 34.57 19.00
N ALA A 288 -5.88 33.77 18.85
CA ALA A 288 -6.33 32.88 19.93
C ALA A 288 -5.26 31.85 20.25
N GLU A 289 -5.06 31.54 21.52
CA GLU A 289 -4.21 30.44 21.97
C GLU A 289 -5.08 29.31 22.54
N PRO A 290 -4.84 28.05 22.13
CA PRO A 290 -5.58 26.91 22.68
C PRO A 290 -5.20 26.63 24.14
N GLU A 291 -6.09 25.95 24.87
CA GLU A 291 -5.74 25.38 26.18
C GLU A 291 -4.54 24.42 26.04
N LYS A 292 -3.59 24.50 27.00
CA LYS A 292 -2.40 23.64 27.06
C LYS A 292 -2.32 22.95 28.41
N VAL A 293 -1.88 21.72 28.39
CA VAL A 293 -1.59 20.91 29.59
C VAL A 293 -0.16 20.45 29.54
N GLN A 294 0.57 20.60 30.66
CA GLN A 294 1.86 19.92 30.85
C GLN A 294 1.64 18.72 31.77
N ALA A 295 2.10 17.54 31.34
CA ALA A 295 1.93 16.35 32.11
C ALA A 295 3.10 15.38 32.01
N SER A 296 3.24 14.55 33.04
CA SER A 296 4.09 13.36 33.03
C SER A 296 3.22 12.11 33.05
N HIS A 297 3.73 11.00 32.49
CA HIS A 297 3.01 9.74 32.51
C HIS A 297 3.89 8.51 32.79
N ILE A 298 3.26 7.46 33.30
CA ILE A 298 3.83 6.12 33.41
C ILE A 298 3.00 5.21 32.51
N LEU A 299 3.63 4.53 31.56
CA LEU A 299 2.98 3.55 30.68
C LEU A 299 3.40 2.14 31.07
N VAL A 300 2.45 1.28 31.38
CA VAL A 300 2.64 -0.17 31.43
C VAL A 300 1.96 -0.78 30.20
N LYS A 301 2.77 -1.30 29.26
CA LYS A 301 2.28 -1.89 28.02
C LYS A 301 1.40 -3.11 28.26
N THR A 302 0.38 -3.27 27.43
CA THR A 302 -0.41 -4.50 27.32
C THR A 302 -0.11 -5.19 25.99
N GLY A 303 -0.50 -6.45 25.88
CA GLY A 303 -0.51 -7.12 24.57
C GLY A 303 -1.64 -6.59 23.68
N ASN A 304 -1.47 -6.72 22.37
CA ASN A 304 -2.51 -6.38 21.39
C ASN A 304 -3.37 -7.62 21.11
N VAL A 305 -4.66 -7.53 21.42
CA VAL A 305 -5.64 -8.57 21.09
C VAL A 305 -6.17 -8.31 19.69
N GLN A 306 -5.99 -9.28 18.80
CA GLN A 306 -6.45 -9.22 17.43
C GLN A 306 -7.82 -9.90 17.28
N GLU A 307 -8.63 -9.42 16.33
CA GLU A 307 -9.82 -10.15 15.92
C GLU A 307 -9.42 -11.49 15.29
N VAL A 308 -10.09 -12.57 15.72
CA VAL A 308 -9.83 -13.90 15.16
C VAL A 308 -10.63 -14.03 13.86
N PRO A 309 -9.97 -14.11 12.69
CA PRO A 309 -10.67 -14.18 11.42
C PRO A 309 -11.35 -15.53 11.24
N LYS A 310 -12.43 -15.57 10.43
CA LYS A 310 -13.04 -16.83 10.00
C LYS A 310 -12.07 -17.60 9.11
N ALA A 311 -12.05 -18.93 9.24
CA ALA A 311 -11.18 -19.80 8.44
C ALA A 311 -11.33 -19.58 6.93
N GLU A 312 -12.57 -19.41 6.45
CA GLU A 312 -12.87 -19.12 5.04
C GLU A 312 -12.15 -17.87 4.53
N ASN A 313 -12.09 -16.81 5.34
CA ASN A 313 -11.40 -15.56 4.98
C ASN A 313 -9.89 -15.74 4.89
N VAL A 314 -9.32 -16.54 5.78
CA VAL A 314 -7.88 -16.87 5.76
C VAL A 314 -7.55 -17.72 4.55
N ILE A 315 -8.34 -18.76 4.27
CA ILE A 315 -8.18 -19.59 3.08
C ILE A 315 -8.25 -18.75 1.81
N LYS A 316 -9.28 -17.93 1.65
CA LYS A 316 -9.43 -17.03 0.49
C LYS A 316 -8.27 -16.05 0.33
N TYR A 317 -7.71 -15.58 1.44
CA TYR A 317 -6.51 -14.74 1.42
C TYR A 317 -5.29 -15.53 0.92
N LEU A 318 -5.07 -16.75 1.42
CA LEU A 318 -3.96 -17.62 1.01
C LEU A 318 -4.09 -18.04 -0.46
N GLU A 319 -5.29 -18.41 -0.92
CA GLU A 319 -5.56 -18.69 -2.34
C GLU A 319 -5.19 -17.50 -3.23
N LYS A 320 -5.56 -16.28 -2.81
CA LYS A 320 -5.22 -15.07 -3.56
C LYS A 320 -3.74 -14.75 -3.56
N GLN A 321 -3.03 -15.03 -2.46
CA GLN A 321 -1.58 -14.87 -2.39
C GLN A 321 -0.87 -15.87 -3.29
N GLU A 322 -1.29 -17.12 -3.27
CA GLU A 322 -0.73 -18.17 -4.10
C GLU A 322 -0.98 -17.90 -5.60
N GLU A 323 -2.17 -17.41 -5.95
CA GLU A 323 -2.49 -16.98 -7.31
C GLU A 323 -1.55 -15.84 -7.79
N ARG A 324 -1.23 -14.89 -6.91
CA ARG A 324 -0.26 -13.83 -7.23
C ARG A 324 1.15 -14.36 -7.40
N SER A 325 1.60 -15.23 -6.50
CA SER A 325 2.94 -15.84 -6.58
C SER A 325 3.09 -16.65 -7.85
N PHE A 326 2.10 -17.49 -8.16
CA PHE A 326 2.06 -18.24 -9.41
C PHE A 326 2.21 -17.33 -10.63
N MET A 327 1.44 -16.23 -10.68
CA MET A 327 1.51 -15.27 -11.79
C MET A 327 2.87 -14.63 -11.91
N GLN A 328 3.47 -14.22 -10.80
CA GLN A 328 4.80 -13.60 -10.80
C GLN A 328 5.87 -14.58 -11.30
N GLU A 329 5.87 -15.80 -10.78
CA GLU A 329 6.81 -16.85 -11.17
C GLU A 329 6.63 -17.23 -12.65
N PHE A 330 5.40 -17.40 -13.09
CA PHE A 330 5.07 -17.74 -14.47
C PHE A 330 5.55 -16.65 -15.43
N VAL A 331 5.19 -15.39 -15.19
CA VAL A 331 5.59 -14.26 -16.03
C VAL A 331 7.11 -14.11 -16.06
N GLN A 332 7.79 -14.22 -14.91
CA GLN A 332 9.24 -14.14 -14.86
C GLN A 332 9.90 -15.28 -15.66
N LYS A 333 9.36 -16.50 -15.59
CA LYS A 333 9.83 -17.64 -16.37
C LYS A 333 9.72 -17.36 -17.87
N GLU A 334 8.57 -16.88 -18.34
CA GLU A 334 8.34 -16.63 -19.77
C GLU A 334 9.17 -15.43 -20.25
N LEU A 335 9.37 -14.39 -19.42
CA LEU A 335 10.28 -13.27 -19.73
C LEU A 335 11.74 -13.73 -19.86
N LYS A 336 12.22 -14.61 -18.99
CA LYS A 336 13.59 -15.20 -19.08
C LYS A 336 13.76 -16.07 -20.32
N ALA A 337 12.71 -16.74 -20.78
CA ALA A 337 12.73 -17.58 -21.97
C ALA A 337 12.64 -16.79 -23.29
N ALA A 338 12.17 -15.56 -23.25
CA ALA A 338 12.02 -14.72 -24.42
C ALA A 338 13.34 -14.07 -24.83
N LYS A 339 13.54 -13.90 -26.14
CA LYS A 339 14.66 -13.10 -26.67
C LYS A 339 14.30 -11.62 -26.55
N LEU A 340 14.91 -10.93 -25.59
CA LEU A 340 14.64 -9.54 -25.27
C LEU A 340 15.88 -8.69 -25.53
N GLU A 341 15.68 -7.57 -26.25
CA GLU A 341 16.70 -6.56 -26.48
C GLU A 341 16.10 -5.17 -26.21
N ALA A 342 16.86 -4.26 -25.60
CA ALA A 342 16.40 -2.90 -25.33
C ALA A 342 17.52 -1.90 -25.46
N SER A 343 17.18 -0.66 -25.85
CA SER A 343 18.08 0.48 -25.74
C SER A 343 18.43 0.79 -24.27
N GLU A 344 19.48 1.59 -24.06
CA GLU A 344 19.94 1.95 -22.69
C GLU A 344 18.81 2.52 -21.83
N ASP A 345 17.94 3.34 -22.40
CA ASP A 345 16.82 3.98 -21.71
C ASP A 345 15.81 2.97 -21.11
N TYR A 346 15.71 1.78 -21.71
CA TYR A 346 14.70 0.78 -21.37
C TYR A 346 15.27 -0.56 -20.87
N LYS A 347 16.59 -0.72 -20.75
CA LYS A 347 17.24 -1.94 -20.22
C LYS A 347 16.73 -2.35 -18.85
N ARG A 348 16.35 -1.37 -18.02
CA ARG A 348 15.80 -1.61 -16.68
C ARG A 348 14.50 -2.43 -16.65
N PHE A 349 13.82 -2.55 -17.78
CA PHE A 349 12.59 -3.35 -17.92
C PHE A 349 12.85 -4.80 -18.32
N LEU A 350 14.08 -5.12 -18.69
CA LEU A 350 14.46 -6.49 -18.97
C LEU A 350 14.73 -7.26 -17.65
N PRO A 351 14.49 -8.58 -17.64
CA PRO A 351 14.90 -9.39 -16.50
C PRO A 351 16.42 -9.26 -16.29
N PRO A 352 16.89 -9.28 -15.03
CA PRO A 352 18.33 -9.24 -14.76
C PRO A 352 19.03 -10.38 -15.47
N VAL A 353 20.11 -10.06 -16.19
CA VAL A 353 20.98 -11.08 -16.80
C VAL A 353 21.68 -11.79 -15.66
N GLU A 354 21.40 -13.09 -15.48
CA GLU A 354 22.18 -13.91 -14.57
C GLU A 354 23.60 -13.99 -15.11
N THR A 355 24.54 -13.25 -14.52
CA THR A 355 25.95 -13.50 -14.75
C THR A 355 26.25 -14.94 -14.29
N PRO A 356 26.88 -15.77 -15.13
CA PRO A 356 27.29 -17.10 -14.68
C PRO A 356 28.13 -16.93 -13.41
N ALA A 357 27.74 -17.63 -12.33
CA ALA A 357 28.56 -17.67 -11.14
C ALA A 357 29.96 -18.14 -11.59
N GLU A 358 30.97 -17.31 -11.37
CA GLU A 358 32.36 -17.70 -11.54
C GLU A 358 32.57 -18.97 -10.70
N LYS A 359 32.94 -20.04 -11.41
CA LYS A 359 33.29 -21.35 -10.82
C LYS A 359 34.63 -21.28 -10.15
#